data_0bfff12e0f1041c323433532570f5b0d
#
_entry.id   0bfff12e0f1041c323433532570f5b0d
#
_cell.length_a   1.000
_cell.length_b   1.000
_cell.length_c   1.000
_cell.angle_alpha   90.00
_cell.angle_beta   90.00
_cell.angle_gamma   90.00
#
_symmetry.space_group_name_H-M   'P 1'
#
loop_
_entity.id
_entity.type
_entity.pdbx_description
1 polymer ?
#
loop_
_entity_poly.entity_id
_entity_poly.type
_entity_poly.pdbx_seq_one_letter_code
_entity_poly.pdbx_strand_id
1 'polypeptide(L)'
;MNENLFEVLRAFRLDTKPVSCEPYGCGHINVTYLAVTESGRRYILQKINNNTFRDVAGLMENITAVTEFLRTKTDDPRGVLTLVKTHDSASYLHAQDAYWRTYDFVEDSICLQLPETDEDFYQSAVGFGTFQQLLTDFPAAKLHETIPNFHNTPD
;
A
#
# COMPACT_ATOMS: atom_id res chain seq x y z
N MET A 1 8.72 14.83 -17.96
CA MET A 1 8.80 13.54 -18.70
C MET A 1 7.50 12.81 -18.45
N ASN A 2 6.80 12.38 -19.51
CA ASN A 2 5.63 11.53 -19.31
C ASN A 2 6.11 10.16 -18.82
N GLU A 3 5.75 9.79 -17.60
CA GLU A 3 6.06 8.49 -17.01
C GLU A 3 5.37 7.39 -17.83
N ASN A 4 6.12 6.39 -18.21
CA ASN A 4 5.54 5.24 -18.90
C ASN A 4 5.02 4.22 -17.85
N LEU A 5 3.79 4.42 -17.38
CA LEU A 5 3.19 3.58 -16.33
C LEU A 5 3.11 2.10 -16.73
N PHE A 6 2.89 1.81 -18.01
CA PHE A 6 2.86 0.43 -18.50
C PHE A 6 4.22 -0.26 -18.42
N GLU A 7 5.31 0.46 -18.63
CA GLU A 7 6.66 -0.06 -18.44
C GLU A 7 6.93 -0.38 -16.97
N VAL A 8 6.53 0.54 -16.07
CA VAL A 8 6.62 0.31 -14.61
C VAL A 8 5.81 -0.92 -14.20
N LEU A 9 4.55 -1.03 -14.64
CA LEU A 9 3.68 -2.16 -14.31
C LEU A 9 4.23 -3.50 -14.77
N ARG A 10 4.86 -3.56 -15.95
CA ARG A 10 5.46 -4.79 -16.49
C ARG A 10 6.64 -5.32 -15.66
N ALA A 11 7.22 -4.52 -14.79
CA ALA A 11 8.27 -4.98 -13.89
C ALA A 11 7.73 -5.80 -12.71
N PHE A 12 6.41 -5.72 -12.44
CA PHE A 12 5.74 -6.45 -11.37
C PHE A 12 5.12 -7.76 -11.87
N ARG A 13 4.98 -8.74 -10.98
CA ARG A 13 4.37 -10.05 -11.24
C ARG A 13 2.85 -9.97 -11.30
N LEU A 14 2.34 -9.23 -12.29
CA LEU A 14 0.91 -9.22 -12.56
C LEU A 14 0.46 -10.58 -13.16
N ASP A 15 -0.83 -10.89 -13.04
CA ASP A 15 -1.39 -12.14 -13.57
C ASP A 15 -1.36 -12.20 -15.11
N THR A 16 -1.68 -11.06 -15.78
CA THR A 16 -1.62 -10.90 -17.21
C THR A 16 -1.13 -9.49 -17.57
N LYS A 17 -1.13 -9.12 -18.83
CA LYS A 17 -0.67 -7.80 -19.28
C LYS A 17 -1.61 -6.69 -18.81
N PRO A 18 -1.07 -5.53 -18.36
CA PRO A 18 -1.90 -4.37 -18.05
C PRO A 18 -2.50 -3.77 -19.34
N VAL A 19 -3.81 -3.45 -19.29
CA VAL A 19 -4.56 -2.85 -20.41
C VAL A 19 -5.03 -1.44 -20.10
N SER A 20 -5.14 -1.06 -18.83
CA SER A 20 -5.40 0.32 -18.42
C SER A 20 -4.64 0.67 -17.14
N CYS A 21 -4.36 1.96 -16.96
CA CYS A 21 -3.75 2.51 -15.76
C CYS A 21 -4.15 3.98 -15.64
N GLU A 22 -5.07 4.26 -14.73
CA GLU A 22 -5.70 5.57 -14.58
C GLU A 22 -5.49 6.11 -13.16
N PRO A 23 -5.42 7.45 -12.97
CA PRO A 23 -5.38 8.04 -11.63
C PRO A 23 -6.54 7.54 -10.76
N TYR A 24 -6.25 7.23 -9.51
CA TYR A 24 -7.21 6.65 -8.58
C TYR A 24 -7.10 7.24 -7.18
N GLY A 25 -8.27 7.56 -6.60
CA GLY A 25 -8.36 8.08 -5.24
C GLY A 25 -7.98 9.55 -5.11
N CYS A 26 -7.96 10.04 -3.88
CA CYS A 26 -7.75 11.44 -3.52
C CYS A 26 -6.62 11.62 -2.48
N GLY A 27 -5.73 10.62 -2.38
CA GLY A 27 -4.59 10.67 -1.46
C GLY A 27 -3.62 11.82 -1.81
N HIS A 28 -3.13 12.55 -0.79
CA HIS A 28 -2.28 13.73 -0.98
C HIS A 28 -0.78 13.44 -0.86
N ILE A 29 -0.38 12.26 -0.36
CA ILE A 29 1.03 11.94 -0.13
C ILE A 29 1.63 11.20 -1.33
N ASN A 30 1.06 10.07 -1.71
CA ASN A 30 1.50 9.27 -2.84
C ASN A 30 0.59 9.49 -4.06
N VAL A 31 1.15 9.39 -5.26
CA VAL A 31 0.33 9.35 -6.48
C VAL A 31 -0.13 7.92 -6.70
N THR A 32 -1.44 7.74 -6.82
CA THR A 32 -2.05 6.41 -6.89
C THR A 32 -2.77 6.22 -8.23
N TYR A 33 -2.63 5.03 -8.79
CA TYR A 33 -3.26 4.61 -10.03
C TYR A 33 -3.97 3.28 -9.84
N LEU A 34 -5.12 3.11 -10.51
CA LEU A 34 -5.79 1.84 -10.68
C LEU A 34 -5.34 1.23 -12.01
N ALA A 35 -4.72 0.08 -11.96
CA ALA A 35 -4.34 -0.71 -13.12
C ALA A 35 -5.29 -1.89 -13.30
N VAL A 36 -5.65 -2.20 -14.55
CA VAL A 36 -6.47 -3.37 -14.92
C VAL A 36 -5.68 -4.20 -15.91
N THR A 37 -5.70 -5.51 -15.77
CA THR A 37 -5.06 -6.47 -16.67
C THR A 37 -6.03 -7.06 -17.68
N GLU A 38 -5.53 -7.78 -18.69
CA GLU A 38 -6.34 -8.46 -19.71
C GLU A 38 -7.37 -9.44 -19.12
N SER A 39 -7.06 -10.03 -17.95
CA SER A 39 -7.98 -10.93 -17.22
C SER A 39 -9.11 -10.18 -16.51
N GLY A 40 -9.04 -8.84 -16.42
CA GLY A 40 -9.94 -8.02 -15.64
C GLY A 40 -9.51 -7.84 -14.18
N ARG A 41 -8.40 -8.47 -13.73
CA ARG A 41 -7.88 -8.27 -12.36
C ARG A 41 -7.38 -6.86 -12.17
N ARG A 42 -7.65 -6.32 -10.99
CA ARG A 42 -7.32 -4.94 -10.61
C ARG A 42 -6.14 -4.88 -9.65
N TYR A 43 -5.32 -3.85 -9.80
CA TYR A 43 -4.15 -3.58 -8.96
C TYR A 43 -4.06 -2.09 -8.65
N ILE A 44 -3.45 -1.78 -7.52
CA ILE A 44 -3.07 -0.41 -7.16
C ILE A 44 -1.58 -0.24 -7.43
N LEU A 45 -1.22 0.69 -8.32
CA LEU A 45 0.15 1.16 -8.51
C LEU A 45 0.31 2.48 -7.78
N GLN A 46 1.35 2.61 -6.96
CA GLN A 46 1.67 3.85 -6.27
C GLN A 46 3.08 4.33 -6.58
N LYS A 47 3.19 5.61 -6.93
CA LYS A 47 4.45 6.34 -6.88
C LYS A 47 4.67 6.83 -5.46
N ILE A 48 5.73 6.37 -4.82
CA ILE A 48 6.06 6.70 -3.44
C ILE A 48 6.64 8.13 -3.40
N ASN A 49 6.12 8.96 -2.50
CA ASN A 49 6.65 10.29 -2.24
C ASN A 49 7.94 10.19 -1.41
N ASN A 50 9.08 10.13 -2.08
CA ASN A 50 10.40 10.03 -1.43
C ASN A 50 10.88 11.35 -0.78
N ASN A 51 10.16 12.46 -0.94
CA ASN A 51 10.39 13.66 -0.14
C ASN A 51 9.84 13.49 1.28
N THR A 52 8.71 12.80 1.41
CA THR A 52 8.10 12.46 2.71
C THR A 52 8.77 11.23 3.32
N PHE A 53 8.91 10.16 2.55
CA PHE A 53 9.54 8.90 2.96
C PHE A 53 10.97 8.82 2.42
N ARG A 54 11.91 9.44 3.13
CA ARG A 54 13.31 9.53 2.67
C ARG A 54 14.01 8.18 2.62
N ASP A 55 13.67 7.27 3.53
CA ASP A 55 14.10 5.88 3.53
C ASP A 55 13.02 4.98 2.94
N VAL A 56 12.99 4.89 1.61
CA VAL A 56 12.02 4.03 0.90
C VAL A 56 12.29 2.54 1.18
N ALA A 57 13.54 2.14 1.35
CA ALA A 57 13.87 0.76 1.66
C ALA A 57 13.31 0.36 3.03
N GLY A 58 13.59 1.14 4.08
CA GLY A 58 13.04 0.91 5.42
C GLY A 58 11.52 0.97 5.45
N LEU A 59 10.89 1.89 4.69
CA LEU A 59 9.43 1.92 4.54
C LEU A 59 8.89 0.59 4.00
N MET A 60 9.50 0.07 2.95
CA MET A 60 9.03 -1.15 2.30
C MET A 60 9.35 -2.42 3.11
N GLU A 61 10.43 -2.41 3.88
CA GLU A 61 10.72 -3.45 4.89
C GLU A 61 9.64 -3.46 5.98
N ASN A 62 9.26 -2.30 6.52
CA ASN A 62 8.16 -2.18 7.49
C ASN A 62 6.85 -2.73 6.94
N ILE A 63 6.45 -2.30 5.75
CA ILE A 63 5.19 -2.74 5.12
C ILE A 63 5.22 -4.26 4.90
N THR A 64 6.32 -4.80 4.40
CA THR A 64 6.46 -6.22 4.16
C THR A 64 6.36 -7.00 5.49
N ALA A 65 7.11 -6.60 6.51
CA ALA A 65 7.12 -7.27 7.80
C ALA A 65 5.72 -7.26 8.47
N VAL A 66 5.05 -6.09 8.46
CA VAL A 66 3.71 -5.95 9.05
C VAL A 66 2.67 -6.76 8.28
N THR A 67 2.66 -6.70 6.94
CA THR A 67 1.67 -7.44 6.15
C THR A 67 1.89 -8.94 6.21
N GLU A 68 3.14 -9.42 6.20
CA GLU A 68 3.46 -10.84 6.39
C GLU A 68 3.04 -11.34 7.78
N PHE A 69 3.28 -10.55 8.84
CA PHE A 69 2.83 -10.89 10.19
C PHE A 69 1.30 -10.94 10.29
N LEU A 70 0.59 -9.93 9.79
CA LEU A 70 -0.87 -9.90 9.79
C LEU A 70 -1.46 -11.09 9.04
N ARG A 71 -0.81 -11.54 7.96
CA ARG A 71 -1.23 -12.72 7.20
C ARG A 71 -1.22 -13.99 8.03
N THR A 72 -0.41 -14.07 9.10
CA THR A 72 -0.43 -15.19 10.05
C THR A 72 -1.58 -15.13 11.05
N LYS A 73 -2.27 -13.98 11.14
CA LYS A 73 -3.33 -13.73 12.13
C LYS A 73 -4.74 -13.82 11.54
N THR A 74 -4.88 -13.76 10.22
CA THR A 74 -6.19 -13.80 9.55
C THR A 74 -6.12 -14.52 8.21
N ASP A 75 -7.13 -15.31 7.92
CA ASP A 75 -7.32 -15.98 6.63
C ASP A 75 -8.16 -15.13 5.65
N ASP A 76 -8.69 -13.98 6.11
CA ASP A 76 -9.43 -13.07 5.23
C ASP A 76 -8.48 -12.41 4.22
N PRO A 77 -8.61 -12.69 2.91
CA PRO A 77 -7.76 -12.10 1.88
C PRO A 77 -7.95 -10.58 1.76
N ARG A 78 -9.07 -10.03 2.26
CA ARG A 78 -9.38 -8.60 2.27
C ARG A 78 -8.86 -7.90 3.53
N GLY A 79 -8.54 -8.64 4.58
CA GLY A 79 -8.09 -8.12 5.86
C GLY A 79 -6.66 -7.58 5.87
N VAL A 80 -5.86 -7.92 4.85
CA VAL A 80 -4.44 -7.51 4.78
C VAL A 80 -4.05 -7.14 3.36
N LEU A 81 -3.36 -6.01 3.19
CA LEU A 81 -2.80 -5.63 1.90
C LEU A 81 -1.84 -6.69 1.37
N THR A 82 -1.98 -7.02 0.09
CA THR A 82 -1.11 -7.96 -0.61
C THR A 82 -0.17 -7.21 -1.55
N LEU A 83 1.12 -7.17 -1.19
CA LEU A 83 2.15 -6.62 -2.07
C LEU A 83 2.38 -7.51 -3.28
N VAL A 84 2.39 -6.91 -4.46
CA VAL A 84 2.82 -7.58 -5.70
C VAL A 84 4.31 -7.32 -5.87
N LYS A 85 5.11 -8.38 -5.84
CA LYS A 85 6.58 -8.30 -5.98
C LYS A 85 6.97 -8.07 -7.44
N THR A 86 8.14 -7.48 -7.65
CA THR A 86 8.76 -7.42 -8.98
C THR A 86 9.20 -8.82 -9.43
N HIS A 87 9.57 -8.97 -10.72
CA HIS A 87 10.12 -10.23 -11.23
C HIS A 87 11.39 -10.66 -10.50
N ASP A 88 12.18 -9.71 -9.99
CA ASP A 88 13.36 -9.94 -9.16
C ASP A 88 13.03 -10.15 -7.66
N SER A 89 11.75 -10.35 -7.33
CA SER A 89 11.25 -10.58 -5.96
C SER A 89 11.38 -9.40 -4.99
N ALA A 90 11.65 -8.19 -5.50
CA ALA A 90 11.67 -6.98 -4.68
C ALA A 90 10.25 -6.50 -4.34
N SER A 91 10.07 -5.82 -3.21
CA SER A 91 8.80 -5.26 -2.75
C SER A 91 8.47 -3.90 -3.40
N TYR A 92 9.43 -3.27 -4.07
CA TYR A 92 9.28 -2.02 -4.80
C TYR A 92 10.23 -1.97 -6.00
N LEU A 93 9.99 -1.03 -6.89
CA LEU A 93 10.81 -0.75 -8.08
C LEU A 93 11.36 0.68 -8.00
N HIS A 94 12.64 0.87 -8.32
CA HIS A 94 13.21 2.17 -8.61
C HIS A 94 13.39 2.31 -10.13
N ALA A 95 12.56 3.12 -10.74
CA ALA A 95 12.59 3.35 -12.19
C ALA A 95 12.08 4.76 -12.53
N GLN A 96 12.58 5.34 -13.62
CA GLN A 96 12.15 6.66 -14.10
C GLN A 96 12.31 7.76 -13.03
N ASP A 97 13.43 7.74 -12.29
CA ASP A 97 13.74 8.65 -11.17
C ASP A 97 12.68 8.68 -10.05
N ALA A 98 11.93 7.58 -9.90
CA ALA A 98 10.89 7.43 -8.91
C ALA A 98 10.87 6.02 -8.30
N TYR A 99 10.20 5.92 -7.15
CA TYR A 99 9.98 4.65 -6.45
C TYR A 99 8.52 4.23 -6.60
N TRP A 100 8.32 2.96 -6.94
CA TRP A 100 7.01 2.41 -7.26
C TRP A 100 6.74 1.15 -6.45
N ARG A 101 5.49 0.98 -6.02
CA ARG A 101 5.00 -0.25 -5.40
C ARG A 101 3.63 -0.61 -5.96
N THR A 102 3.30 -1.90 -5.91
CA THR A 102 2.03 -2.41 -6.41
C THR A 102 1.38 -3.29 -5.34
N TYR A 103 0.06 -3.16 -5.21
CA TYR A 103 -0.80 -3.99 -4.36
C TYR A 103 -1.90 -4.63 -5.19
N ASP A 104 -2.39 -5.79 -4.74
CA ASP A 104 -3.69 -6.27 -5.19
C ASP A 104 -4.77 -5.26 -4.79
N PHE A 105 -5.71 -5.02 -5.69
CA PHE A 105 -6.89 -4.21 -5.37
C PHE A 105 -7.77 -4.98 -4.38
N VAL A 106 -8.27 -4.32 -3.35
CA VAL A 106 -9.23 -4.92 -2.41
C VAL A 106 -10.62 -4.78 -3.02
N GLU A 107 -11.13 -5.88 -3.57
CA GLU A 107 -12.45 -5.91 -4.21
C GLU A 107 -13.58 -5.63 -3.21
N ASP A 108 -14.68 -5.08 -3.69
CA ASP A 108 -15.86 -4.71 -2.90
C ASP A 108 -15.56 -3.75 -1.74
N SER A 109 -14.49 -2.96 -1.87
CA SER A 109 -14.14 -1.91 -0.92
C SER A 109 -14.65 -0.55 -1.39
N ILE A 110 -15.00 0.30 -0.43
CA ILE A 110 -15.33 1.70 -0.66
C ILE A 110 -14.32 2.57 0.09
N CYS A 111 -14.06 3.77 -0.45
CA CYS A 111 -13.22 4.76 0.19
C CYS A 111 -14.07 6.01 0.47
N LEU A 112 -14.28 6.31 1.74
CA LEU A 112 -14.94 7.53 2.17
C LEU A 112 -13.89 8.62 2.39
N GLN A 113 -14.10 9.80 1.82
CA GLN A 113 -13.21 10.95 2.07
C GLN A 113 -13.45 11.54 3.46
N LEU A 114 -14.71 11.56 3.89
CA LEU A 114 -15.15 11.97 5.20
C LEU A 114 -16.22 10.98 5.68
N PRO A 115 -16.24 10.64 6.96
CA PRO A 115 -17.36 9.91 7.54
C PRO A 115 -18.62 10.79 7.45
N GLU A 116 -19.74 10.21 7.02
CA GLU A 116 -21.00 10.93 6.86
C GLU A 116 -22.03 10.54 7.94
N THR A 117 -21.82 9.37 8.56
CA THR A 117 -22.72 8.82 9.57
C THR A 117 -21.98 8.40 10.83
N ASP A 118 -22.71 8.26 11.96
CA ASP A 118 -22.15 7.72 13.21
C ASP A 118 -21.60 6.29 13.01
N GLU A 119 -22.22 5.52 12.12
CA GLU A 119 -21.76 4.17 11.77
C GLU A 119 -20.41 4.20 11.07
N ASP A 120 -20.14 5.17 10.19
CA ASP A 120 -18.84 5.30 9.52
C ASP A 120 -17.72 5.58 10.53
N PHE A 121 -17.98 6.45 11.53
CA PHE A 121 -17.05 6.69 12.63
C PHE A 121 -16.82 5.44 13.47
N TYR A 122 -17.90 4.73 13.83
CA TYR A 122 -17.80 3.50 14.59
C TYR A 122 -16.99 2.44 13.86
N GLN A 123 -17.27 2.19 12.59
CA GLN A 123 -16.55 1.21 11.78
C GLN A 123 -15.08 1.60 11.57
N SER A 124 -14.78 2.88 11.44
CA SER A 124 -13.39 3.37 11.40
C SER A 124 -12.67 3.04 12.71
N ALA A 125 -13.28 3.31 13.86
CA ALA A 125 -12.70 2.99 15.17
C ALA A 125 -12.50 1.48 15.36
N VAL A 126 -13.48 0.66 14.95
CA VAL A 126 -13.36 -0.82 14.95
C VAL A 126 -12.20 -1.28 14.08
N GLY A 127 -12.05 -0.72 12.87
CA GLY A 127 -10.97 -1.06 11.96
C GLY A 127 -9.60 -0.79 12.58
N PHE A 128 -9.37 0.41 13.15
CA PHE A 128 -8.13 0.76 13.83
C PHE A 128 -7.88 -0.10 15.08
N GLY A 129 -8.91 -0.33 15.91
CA GLY A 129 -8.79 -1.17 17.10
C GLY A 129 -8.44 -2.62 16.77
N THR A 130 -9.07 -3.18 15.74
CA THR A 130 -8.76 -4.53 15.25
C THR A 130 -7.33 -4.62 14.72
N PHE A 131 -6.89 -3.63 13.94
CA PHE A 131 -5.52 -3.57 13.44
C PHE A 131 -4.49 -3.55 14.58
N GLN A 132 -4.71 -2.72 15.62
CA GLN A 132 -3.86 -2.66 16.81
C GLN A 132 -3.86 -4.00 17.56
N GLN A 133 -5.03 -4.62 17.73
CA GLN A 133 -5.16 -5.91 18.39
C GLN A 133 -4.38 -7.01 17.66
N LEU A 134 -4.49 -7.08 16.34
CA LEU A 134 -3.75 -8.04 15.53
C LEU A 134 -2.24 -7.87 15.63
N LEU A 135 -1.76 -6.65 15.88
CA LEU A 135 -0.34 -6.31 16.01
C LEU A 135 0.20 -6.40 17.45
N THR A 136 -0.59 -6.82 18.43
CA THR A 136 -0.17 -6.85 19.85
C THR A 136 1.16 -7.56 20.07
N ASP A 137 1.39 -8.69 19.37
CA ASP A 137 2.61 -9.49 19.49
C ASP A 137 3.65 -9.18 18.40
N PHE A 138 3.42 -8.15 17.59
CA PHE A 138 4.37 -7.76 16.55
C PHE A 138 5.62 -7.15 17.19
N PRO A 139 6.85 -7.57 16.79
CA PRO A 139 8.08 -7.05 17.36
C PRO A 139 8.40 -5.64 16.82
N ALA A 140 7.68 -4.63 17.32
CA ALA A 140 7.74 -3.24 16.85
C ALA A 140 9.15 -2.61 16.86
N ALA A 141 10.05 -3.12 17.69
CA ALA A 141 11.46 -2.69 17.72
C ALA A 141 12.22 -2.96 16.40
N LYS A 142 11.67 -3.76 15.51
CA LYS A 142 12.24 -4.02 14.17
C LYS A 142 11.85 -2.97 13.14
N LEU A 143 10.88 -2.11 13.45
CA LEU A 143 10.41 -1.09 12.51
C LEU A 143 11.43 0.05 12.38
N HIS A 144 11.60 0.49 11.14
CA HIS A 144 12.35 1.71 10.81
C HIS A 144 11.49 2.94 11.08
N GLU A 145 12.07 3.98 11.65
CA GLU A 145 11.41 5.28 11.75
C GLU A 145 11.48 5.99 10.38
N THR A 146 10.40 5.94 9.60
CA THR A 146 10.38 6.43 8.22
C THR A 146 10.03 7.91 8.10
N ILE A 147 9.42 8.50 9.13
CA ILE A 147 9.16 9.94 9.26
C ILE A 147 9.59 10.33 10.67
N PRO A 148 10.79 10.93 10.85
CA PRO A 148 11.29 11.30 12.16
C PRO A 148 10.32 12.23 12.94
N ASN A 149 10.12 11.93 14.21
CA ASN A 149 9.23 12.68 15.11
C ASN A 149 7.77 12.78 14.66
N PHE A 150 7.31 11.90 13.77
CA PHE A 150 5.92 11.87 13.34
C PHE A 150 5.01 11.50 14.53
N HIS A 151 4.05 12.39 14.85
CA HIS A 151 3.18 12.28 16.02
C HIS A 151 3.90 12.18 17.38
N ASN A 152 5.07 12.81 17.51
CA ASN A 152 5.73 12.96 18.81
C ASN A 152 4.97 14.02 19.65
N THR A 153 3.95 13.58 20.37
CA THR A 153 3.03 14.45 21.15
C THR A 153 3.67 15.19 22.33
N PRO A 154 4.77 14.71 22.96
CA PRO A 154 5.42 15.43 24.06
C PRO A 154 6.19 16.69 23.65
N ASP A 155 6.55 16.85 22.39
CA ASP A 155 7.28 18.00 21.82
C ASP A 155 6.27 18.92 21.10
#